data_d61ddf827d2939a11a58c86599d5e207
#
_entry.id   d61ddf827d2939a11a58c86599d5e207
#
_cell.length_a   1.000
_cell.length_b   1.000
_cell.length_c   1.000
_cell.angle_alpha   90.00
_cell.angle_beta   90.00
_cell.angle_gamma   90.00
#
_symmetry.space_group_name_H-M   'P 1'
#
loop_
_entity.id
_entity.type
_entity.pdbx_description
1 polymer ?
#
loop_
_entity_poly.entity_id
_entity_poly.type
_entity_poly.pdbx_seq_one_letter_code
_entity_poly.pdbx_strand_id
1 'polypeptide(L)'
;MYLEVKNLKKSYGKDQSYIQVLKGVNTSVKKGQMCVIQGTSGSGKSTLLNCIGGLDEMDSGSVTVDGQEIFGLKPAQLSDYRRDNLGFIFQFYNLVPNLTVRENIRVCEYLTDDPLDMDELLETLGLTEHQNKFPSQLSGGQQQRCAIARALIKNPKLLLCDEPTGALDSKTSRDILVLLEKINAKYGTTMLIVTHNNSIKNMVHKVIFLKDGLVIKDYENETRVPAAELEDL
;
A
#
# COMPACT_ATOMS: atom_id res chain seq x y z
N MET A 1 19.07 2.33 2.97
CA MET A 1 17.64 1.98 3.14
C MET A 1 16.90 2.38 1.87
N TYR A 2 15.81 1.73 1.52
CA TYR A 2 15.00 2.08 0.36
C TYR A 2 13.95 3.15 0.71
N LEU A 3 13.23 2.96 1.81
CA LEU A 3 12.40 3.96 2.45
C LEU A 3 13.01 4.35 3.79
N GLU A 4 13.11 5.63 4.06
CA GLU A 4 13.57 6.16 5.34
C GLU A 4 12.65 7.31 5.78
N VAL A 5 12.14 7.23 7.00
CA VAL A 5 11.29 8.24 7.64
C VAL A 5 12.01 8.74 8.89
N LYS A 6 12.24 10.05 8.99
CA LYS A 6 12.94 10.67 10.11
C LYS A 6 12.10 11.79 10.72
N ASN A 7 11.80 11.65 12.00
CA ASN A 7 11.12 12.66 12.83
C ASN A 7 9.85 13.24 12.14
N LEU A 8 9.11 12.40 11.43
CA LEU A 8 7.92 12.82 10.69
C LEU A 8 6.82 13.27 11.64
N LYS A 9 6.36 14.50 11.47
CA LYS A 9 5.23 15.07 12.22
C LYS A 9 4.12 15.49 11.27
N LYS A 10 2.88 15.28 11.71
CA LYS A 10 1.67 15.69 11.01
C LYS A 10 0.58 16.06 11.98
N SER A 11 -0.05 17.17 11.73
CA SER A 11 -1.18 17.69 12.50
C SER A 11 -2.32 18.09 11.58
N TYR A 12 -3.53 18.11 12.10
CA TYR A 12 -4.73 18.60 11.41
C TYR A 12 -5.46 19.60 12.30
N GLY A 13 -6.32 20.39 11.67
CA GLY A 13 -7.13 21.41 12.36
C GLY A 13 -6.35 22.65 12.72
N LYS A 14 -7.06 23.61 13.35
CA LYS A 14 -6.50 24.88 13.88
C LYS A 14 -7.15 25.16 15.24
N ASP A 15 -6.47 25.93 16.05
CA ASP A 15 -6.95 26.39 17.36
C ASP A 15 -7.48 25.22 18.23
N GLN A 16 -8.76 25.24 18.60
CA GLN A 16 -9.37 24.22 19.47
C GLN A 16 -9.55 22.86 18.80
N SER A 17 -9.47 22.79 17.45
CA SER A 17 -9.54 21.54 16.70
C SER A 17 -8.17 20.96 16.33
N TYR A 18 -7.09 21.57 16.81
CA TYR A 18 -5.73 21.11 16.53
C TYR A 18 -5.45 19.74 17.14
N ILE A 19 -5.08 18.79 16.29
CA ILE A 19 -4.70 17.42 16.70
C ILE A 19 -3.40 17.05 16.02
N GLN A 20 -2.37 16.77 16.80
CA GLN A 20 -1.13 16.19 16.27
C GLN A 20 -1.28 14.67 16.15
N VAL A 21 -1.36 14.17 14.91
CA VAL A 21 -1.57 12.75 14.58
C VAL A 21 -0.25 11.98 14.53
N LEU A 22 0.80 12.53 13.92
CA LEU A 22 2.14 11.94 13.93
C LEU A 22 3.08 12.85 14.75
N LYS A 23 3.80 12.23 15.69
CA LYS A 23 4.54 12.97 16.75
C LYS A 23 6.07 12.77 16.68
N GLY A 24 6.60 12.56 15.48
CA GLY A 24 8.03 12.31 15.27
C GLY A 24 8.32 10.84 14.97
N VAL A 25 7.65 10.31 13.95
CA VAL A 25 7.81 8.92 13.50
C VAL A 25 9.19 8.74 12.89
N ASN A 26 9.89 7.69 13.33
CA ASN A 26 11.15 7.24 12.76
C ASN A 26 11.01 5.76 12.38
N THR A 27 11.30 5.41 11.14
CA THR A 27 11.34 4.03 10.65
C THR A 27 12.07 3.94 9.32
N SER A 28 12.40 2.73 8.89
CA SER A 28 13.01 2.49 7.59
C SER A 28 12.63 1.12 7.05
N VAL A 29 12.61 0.96 5.71
CA VAL A 29 12.31 -0.31 5.04
C VAL A 29 13.37 -0.56 3.97
N LYS A 30 13.84 -1.80 3.84
CA LYS A 30 14.78 -2.22 2.81
C LYS A 30 14.03 -2.49 1.49
N LYS A 31 14.74 -2.40 0.38
CA LYS A 31 14.19 -2.71 -0.95
C LYS A 31 13.68 -4.15 -1.00
N GLY A 32 12.51 -4.36 -1.59
CA GLY A 32 11.89 -5.67 -1.73
C GLY A 32 11.26 -6.24 -0.46
N GLN A 33 11.33 -5.55 0.69
CA GLN A 33 10.66 -6.01 1.89
C GLN A 33 9.14 -5.78 1.83
N MET A 34 8.39 -6.71 2.37
CA MET A 34 7.02 -6.49 2.84
C MET A 34 7.09 -6.00 4.28
N CYS A 35 6.46 -4.88 4.57
CA CYS A 35 6.38 -4.28 5.90
C CYS A 35 4.92 -4.06 6.29
N VAL A 36 4.55 -4.41 7.52
CA VAL A 36 3.23 -4.09 8.07
C VAL A 36 3.32 -2.96 9.08
N ILE A 37 2.38 -2.02 9.00
CA ILE A 37 2.15 -0.98 9.99
C ILE A 37 0.87 -1.33 10.74
N GLN A 38 1.01 -1.71 12.00
CA GLN A 38 -0.08 -2.06 12.89
C GLN A 38 -0.32 -1.00 13.96
N GLY A 39 -1.49 -1.03 14.57
CA GLY A 39 -1.87 -0.13 15.65
C GLY A 39 -3.39 -0.01 15.75
N THR A 40 -3.86 0.56 16.85
CA THR A 40 -5.30 0.81 17.09
C THR A 40 -5.87 1.79 16.06
N SER A 41 -7.20 1.83 15.94
CA SER A 41 -7.88 2.87 15.15
C SER A 41 -7.45 4.25 15.66
N GLY A 42 -7.23 5.20 14.74
CA GLY A 42 -6.79 6.56 15.08
C GLY A 42 -5.31 6.71 15.47
N SER A 43 -4.49 5.65 15.43
CA SER A 43 -3.06 5.75 15.78
C SER A 43 -2.19 6.48 14.75
N GLY A 44 -2.73 6.83 13.57
CA GLY A 44 -2.03 7.57 12.51
C GLY A 44 -1.49 6.71 11.35
N LYS A 45 -1.88 5.44 11.24
CA LYS A 45 -1.37 4.50 10.20
C LYS A 45 -1.61 4.99 8.77
N SER A 46 -2.86 5.28 8.42
CA SER A 46 -3.22 5.80 7.08
C SER A 46 -2.61 7.18 6.84
N THR A 47 -2.50 8.02 7.88
CA THR A 47 -1.80 9.31 7.79
C THR A 47 -0.33 9.12 7.46
N LEU A 48 0.35 8.18 8.11
CA LEU A 48 1.75 7.84 7.81
C LEU A 48 1.89 7.35 6.36
N LEU A 49 0.99 6.45 5.93
CA LEU A 49 0.97 5.93 4.57
C LEU A 49 0.76 7.05 3.53
N ASN A 50 -0.18 7.97 3.79
CA ASN A 50 -0.48 9.10 2.92
C ASN A 50 0.67 10.11 2.85
N CYS A 51 1.36 10.39 3.95
CA CYS A 51 2.56 11.22 3.95
C CYS A 51 3.68 10.58 3.11
N ILE A 52 3.95 9.28 3.29
CA ILE A 52 4.92 8.54 2.47
C ILE A 52 4.52 8.56 1.00
N GLY A 53 3.23 8.46 0.71
CA GLY A 53 2.69 8.51 -0.65
C GLY A 53 2.62 9.91 -1.27
N GLY A 54 2.95 10.97 -0.54
CA GLY A 54 2.80 12.34 -1.00
C GLY A 54 1.35 12.71 -1.33
N LEU A 55 0.38 12.06 -0.68
CA LEU A 55 -1.05 12.39 -0.74
C LEU A 55 -1.42 13.41 0.34
N ASP A 56 -0.63 13.47 1.40
CA ASP A 56 -0.79 14.42 2.48
C ASP A 56 0.54 15.12 2.77
N GLU A 57 0.48 16.42 3.03
CA GLU A 57 1.67 17.22 3.36
C GLU A 57 2.12 16.93 4.79
N MET A 58 3.44 16.85 4.98
CA MET A 58 4.06 16.73 6.30
C MET A 58 4.28 18.10 6.90
N ASP A 59 4.13 18.23 8.24
CA ASP A 59 4.43 19.49 8.94
C ASP A 59 5.94 19.66 9.11
N SER A 60 6.66 18.58 9.39
CA SER A 60 8.12 18.56 9.54
C SER A 60 8.66 17.13 9.52
N GLY A 61 9.97 17.00 9.44
CA GLY A 61 10.68 15.73 9.32
C GLY A 61 11.17 15.49 7.90
N SER A 62 11.45 14.25 7.58
CA SER A 62 11.97 13.83 6.27
C SER A 62 11.41 12.46 5.89
N VAL A 63 11.05 12.30 4.63
CA VAL A 63 10.73 11.00 4.02
C VAL A 63 11.53 10.88 2.74
N THR A 64 12.38 9.86 2.69
CA THR A 64 13.23 9.56 1.53
C THR A 64 12.86 8.21 0.95
N VAL A 65 12.58 8.14 -0.35
CA VAL A 65 12.30 6.90 -1.10
C VAL A 65 13.28 6.79 -2.25
N ASP A 66 14.04 5.70 -2.28
CA ASP A 66 15.09 5.42 -3.28
C ASP A 66 16.07 6.61 -3.45
N GLY A 67 16.43 7.27 -2.33
CA GLY A 67 17.32 8.44 -2.31
C GLY A 67 16.63 9.78 -2.62
N GLN A 68 15.36 9.79 -3.02
CA GLN A 68 14.59 11.00 -3.27
C GLN A 68 13.88 11.49 -2.00
N GLU A 69 14.17 12.72 -1.57
CA GLU A 69 13.42 13.40 -0.50
C GLU A 69 12.04 13.83 -1.00
N ILE A 70 11.00 13.52 -0.21
CA ILE A 70 9.61 13.81 -0.56
C ILE A 70 9.13 15.11 0.09
N PHE A 71 9.64 15.44 1.26
CA PHE A 71 9.27 16.66 1.98
C PHE A 71 9.66 17.92 1.20
N GLY A 72 8.72 18.83 1.05
CA GLY A 72 8.94 20.10 0.35
C GLY A 72 8.86 20.02 -1.19
N LEU A 73 8.53 18.86 -1.76
CA LEU A 73 8.24 18.76 -3.18
C LEU A 73 6.98 19.56 -3.54
N LYS A 74 7.04 20.25 -4.69
CA LYS A 74 5.88 20.95 -5.26
C LYS A 74 4.82 19.96 -5.76
N PRO A 75 3.54 20.37 -5.90
CA PRO A 75 2.46 19.49 -6.36
C PRO A 75 2.75 18.73 -7.65
N ALA A 76 3.39 19.36 -8.65
CA ALA A 76 3.79 18.71 -9.89
C ALA A 76 4.82 17.60 -9.64
N GLN A 77 5.85 17.89 -8.82
CA GLN A 77 6.89 16.91 -8.46
C GLN A 77 6.32 15.73 -7.65
N LEU A 78 5.34 15.98 -6.75
CA LEU A 78 4.63 14.92 -6.05
C LEU A 78 3.79 14.06 -7.02
N SER A 79 3.24 14.65 -8.07
CA SER A 79 2.53 13.90 -9.11
C SER A 79 3.48 13.01 -9.89
N ASP A 80 4.65 13.50 -10.27
CA ASP A 80 5.71 12.72 -10.92
C ASP A 80 6.20 11.59 -9.99
N TYR A 81 6.47 11.90 -8.71
CA TYR A 81 6.85 10.90 -7.72
C TYR A 81 5.83 9.76 -7.61
N ARG A 82 4.52 10.08 -7.52
CA ARG A 82 3.45 9.06 -7.47
C ARG A 82 3.35 8.27 -8.75
N ARG A 83 3.49 8.94 -9.90
CA ARG A 83 3.48 8.28 -11.21
C ARG A 83 4.60 7.25 -11.32
N ASP A 84 5.83 7.65 -11.01
CA ASP A 84 7.04 6.89 -11.32
C ASP A 84 7.38 5.82 -10.28
N ASN A 85 6.95 6.00 -9.03
CA ASN A 85 7.41 5.14 -7.93
C ASN A 85 6.30 4.35 -7.24
N LEU A 86 5.05 4.83 -7.22
CA LEU A 86 4.05 4.31 -6.30
C LEU A 86 2.91 3.57 -6.97
N GLY A 87 2.51 2.45 -6.37
CA GLY A 87 1.17 1.88 -6.52
C GLY A 87 0.38 2.06 -5.23
N PHE A 88 -0.92 2.34 -5.34
CA PHE A 88 -1.83 2.45 -4.19
C PHE A 88 -2.93 1.40 -4.27
N ILE A 89 -3.15 0.71 -3.15
CA ILE A 89 -4.29 -0.18 -2.93
C ILE A 89 -5.07 0.36 -1.73
N PHE A 90 -6.36 0.61 -1.93
CA PHE A 90 -7.26 1.16 -0.92
C PHE A 90 -8.28 0.11 -0.45
N GLN A 91 -8.81 0.28 0.74
CA GLN A 91 -9.81 -0.60 1.35
C GLN A 91 -11.08 -0.74 0.48
N PHE A 92 -11.55 0.32 -0.16
CA PHE A 92 -12.78 0.35 -0.96
C PHE A 92 -12.52 0.31 -2.47
N TYR A 93 -11.41 -0.30 -2.91
CA TYR A 93 -11.03 -0.57 -4.30
C TYR A 93 -10.86 0.67 -5.17
N ASN A 94 -11.67 1.69 -5.05
CA ASN A 94 -11.68 2.95 -5.83
C ASN A 94 -11.64 2.71 -7.36
N LEU A 95 -12.37 1.69 -7.83
CA LEU A 95 -12.49 1.41 -9.25
C LEU A 95 -13.42 2.44 -9.92
N VAL A 96 -13.13 2.75 -11.18
CA VAL A 96 -13.99 3.59 -12.01
C VAL A 96 -15.19 2.74 -12.46
N PRO A 97 -16.44 3.05 -12.02
CA PRO A 97 -17.56 2.14 -12.16
C PRO A 97 -18.01 1.91 -13.61
N ASN A 98 -17.75 2.86 -14.50
CA ASN A 98 -18.12 2.82 -15.92
C ASN A 98 -17.00 2.29 -16.83
N LEU A 99 -15.91 1.78 -16.26
CA LEU A 99 -14.84 1.11 -16.98
C LEU A 99 -14.83 -0.38 -16.62
N THR A 100 -14.55 -1.21 -17.60
CA THR A 100 -14.31 -2.64 -17.41
C THR A 100 -13.05 -2.88 -16.57
N VAL A 101 -12.80 -4.13 -16.15
CA VAL A 101 -11.57 -4.52 -15.45
C VAL A 101 -10.34 -4.10 -16.26
N ARG A 102 -10.29 -4.48 -17.55
CA ARG A 102 -9.16 -4.16 -18.43
C ARG A 102 -8.95 -2.66 -18.60
N GLU A 103 -10.01 -1.90 -18.74
CA GLU A 103 -9.96 -0.43 -18.87
C GLU A 103 -9.54 0.24 -17.55
N ASN A 104 -10.02 -0.24 -16.39
CA ASN A 104 -9.56 0.22 -15.08
C ASN A 104 -8.04 0.06 -14.88
N ILE A 105 -7.48 -1.04 -15.39
CA ILE A 105 -6.03 -1.29 -15.33
C ILE A 105 -5.31 -0.39 -16.34
N ARG A 106 -5.81 -0.30 -17.56
CA ARG A 106 -5.22 0.49 -18.66
C ARG A 106 -5.07 1.97 -18.37
N VAL A 107 -5.96 2.56 -17.56
CA VAL A 107 -5.81 3.96 -17.12
C VAL A 107 -4.44 4.26 -16.51
N CYS A 108 -3.87 3.29 -15.76
CA CYS A 108 -2.55 3.43 -15.15
C CYS A 108 -1.40 2.95 -16.05
N GLU A 109 -1.68 2.11 -17.04
CA GLU A 109 -0.70 1.67 -18.04
C GLU A 109 -0.09 2.86 -18.81
N TYR A 110 -0.91 3.84 -19.17
CA TYR A 110 -0.47 5.05 -19.87
C TYR A 110 0.39 6.01 -19.04
N LEU A 111 0.58 5.73 -17.76
CA LEU A 111 1.39 6.57 -16.86
C LEU A 111 2.87 6.19 -16.84
N THR A 112 3.29 5.16 -17.57
CA THR A 112 4.67 4.65 -17.56
C THR A 112 5.09 4.26 -18.97
N ASP A 113 6.39 4.34 -19.25
CA ASP A 113 7.00 3.88 -20.49
C ASP A 113 7.40 2.39 -20.41
N ASP A 114 7.37 1.78 -19.21
CA ASP A 114 7.73 0.38 -18.97
C ASP A 114 6.64 -0.33 -18.14
N PRO A 115 5.43 -0.51 -18.69
CA PRO A 115 4.35 -1.23 -18.02
C PRO A 115 4.64 -2.73 -17.93
N LEU A 116 4.06 -3.39 -16.93
CA LEU A 116 3.99 -4.85 -16.92
C LEU A 116 3.09 -5.32 -18.07
N ASP A 117 3.32 -6.57 -18.53
CA ASP A 117 2.45 -7.16 -19.53
C ASP A 117 1.03 -7.33 -18.99
N MET A 118 0.05 -6.77 -19.69
CA MET A 118 -1.35 -6.72 -19.27
C MET A 118 -1.97 -8.11 -19.17
N ASP A 119 -1.69 -8.97 -20.13
CA ASP A 119 -2.32 -10.29 -20.19
C ASP A 119 -1.68 -11.22 -19.15
N GLU A 120 -0.37 -11.16 -18.95
CA GLU A 120 0.34 -11.85 -17.86
C GLU A 120 -0.15 -11.39 -16.49
N LEU A 121 -0.41 -10.09 -16.32
CA LEU A 121 -0.91 -9.53 -15.07
C LEU A 121 -2.35 -10.00 -14.79
N LEU A 122 -3.23 -10.01 -15.80
CA LEU A 122 -4.60 -10.53 -15.71
C LEU A 122 -4.61 -12.01 -15.33
N GLU A 123 -3.73 -12.82 -15.93
CA GLU A 123 -3.58 -14.24 -15.62
C GLU A 123 -3.07 -14.44 -14.18
N THR A 124 -2.01 -13.75 -13.80
CA THR A 124 -1.42 -13.82 -12.44
C THR A 124 -2.45 -13.49 -11.35
N LEU A 125 -3.36 -12.56 -11.64
CA LEU A 125 -4.39 -12.10 -10.71
C LEU A 125 -5.72 -12.88 -10.85
N GLY A 126 -5.81 -13.82 -11.77
CA GLY A 126 -7.03 -14.62 -12.03
C GLY A 126 -8.19 -13.77 -12.54
N LEU A 127 -7.91 -12.79 -13.39
CA LEU A 127 -8.88 -11.83 -13.93
C LEU A 127 -9.14 -12.00 -15.43
N THR A 128 -8.47 -12.92 -16.11
CA THR A 128 -8.56 -13.11 -17.57
C THR A 128 -10.01 -13.26 -18.05
N GLU A 129 -10.82 -14.10 -17.40
CA GLU A 129 -12.23 -14.30 -17.76
C GLU A 129 -13.15 -13.15 -17.33
N HIS A 130 -12.63 -12.23 -16.50
CA HIS A 130 -13.38 -11.11 -15.95
C HIS A 130 -13.00 -9.77 -16.59
N GLN A 131 -12.03 -9.73 -17.50
CA GLN A 131 -11.44 -8.51 -18.04
C GLN A 131 -12.43 -7.55 -18.70
N ASN A 132 -13.53 -8.06 -19.25
CA ASN A 132 -14.59 -7.29 -19.92
C ASN A 132 -15.78 -6.98 -19.00
N LYS A 133 -15.73 -7.38 -17.71
CA LYS A 133 -16.79 -7.09 -16.74
C LYS A 133 -16.59 -5.71 -16.11
N PHE A 134 -17.68 -5.06 -15.75
CA PHE A 134 -17.70 -3.84 -14.95
C PHE A 134 -17.58 -4.16 -13.45
N PRO A 135 -17.10 -3.22 -12.62
CA PRO A 135 -16.99 -3.40 -11.17
C PRO A 135 -18.24 -3.93 -10.49
N SER A 136 -19.43 -3.49 -10.92
CA SER A 136 -20.73 -3.95 -10.39
C SER A 136 -21.03 -5.44 -10.64
N GLN A 137 -20.30 -6.07 -11.56
CA GLN A 137 -20.46 -7.49 -11.93
C GLN A 137 -19.42 -8.40 -11.23
N LEU A 138 -18.58 -7.82 -10.35
CA LEU A 138 -17.48 -8.49 -9.68
C LEU A 138 -17.78 -8.72 -8.21
N SER A 139 -17.30 -9.85 -7.65
CA SER A 139 -17.21 -10.01 -6.21
C SER A 139 -16.22 -9.05 -5.58
N GLY A 140 -16.29 -8.81 -4.26
CA GLY A 140 -15.35 -7.96 -3.54
C GLY A 140 -13.89 -8.36 -3.76
N GLY A 141 -13.59 -9.66 -3.71
CA GLY A 141 -12.25 -10.17 -3.98
C GLY A 141 -11.78 -9.92 -5.42
N GLN A 142 -12.68 -10.03 -6.41
CA GLN A 142 -12.36 -9.70 -7.81
C GLN A 142 -12.13 -8.21 -8.00
N GLN A 143 -12.92 -7.37 -7.34
CA GLN A 143 -12.70 -5.91 -7.34
C GLN A 143 -11.35 -5.55 -6.71
N GLN A 144 -10.98 -6.21 -5.60
CA GLN A 144 -9.68 -6.00 -4.97
C GLN A 144 -8.53 -6.45 -5.87
N ARG A 145 -8.65 -7.60 -6.54
CA ARG A 145 -7.65 -8.05 -7.53
C ARG A 145 -7.51 -7.06 -8.69
N CYS A 146 -8.61 -6.48 -9.16
CA CYS A 146 -8.59 -5.42 -10.17
C CYS A 146 -7.87 -4.15 -9.67
N ALA A 147 -8.13 -3.72 -8.43
CA ALA A 147 -7.43 -2.59 -7.82
C ALA A 147 -5.92 -2.86 -7.66
N ILE A 148 -5.54 -4.08 -7.29
CA ILE A 148 -4.14 -4.54 -7.24
C ILE A 148 -3.52 -4.49 -8.64
N ALA A 149 -4.20 -5.04 -9.67
CA ALA A 149 -3.72 -5.00 -11.06
C ALA A 149 -3.47 -3.58 -11.53
N ARG A 150 -4.43 -2.68 -11.29
CA ARG A 150 -4.32 -1.26 -11.63
C ARG A 150 -3.15 -0.57 -10.94
N ALA A 151 -2.87 -0.93 -9.68
CA ALA A 151 -1.73 -0.39 -8.95
C ALA A 151 -0.39 -0.92 -9.48
N LEU A 152 -0.37 -2.17 -9.96
CA LEU A 152 0.85 -2.86 -10.40
C LEU A 152 1.23 -2.60 -11.85
N ILE A 153 0.27 -2.36 -12.76
CA ILE A 153 0.51 -2.30 -14.21
C ILE A 153 1.64 -1.34 -14.59
N LYS A 154 1.81 -0.26 -13.86
CA LYS A 154 2.89 0.69 -14.09
C LYS A 154 4.24 0.30 -13.47
N ASN A 155 4.38 -0.96 -13.02
CA ASN A 155 5.61 -1.52 -12.46
C ASN A 155 6.18 -0.71 -11.27
N PRO A 156 5.36 -0.42 -10.23
CA PRO A 156 5.76 0.47 -9.14
C PRO A 156 6.87 -0.17 -8.29
N LYS A 157 7.78 0.66 -7.82
CA LYS A 157 8.86 0.23 -6.92
C LYS A 157 8.38 0.08 -5.48
N LEU A 158 7.32 0.83 -5.09
CA LEU A 158 6.71 0.83 -3.77
C LEU A 158 5.20 0.69 -3.88
N LEU A 159 4.63 -0.31 -3.22
CA LEU A 159 3.21 -0.54 -3.12
C LEU A 159 2.72 -0.16 -1.72
N LEU A 160 1.80 0.79 -1.67
CA LEU A 160 1.18 1.28 -0.44
C LEU A 160 -0.22 0.67 -0.35
N CYS A 161 -0.48 -0.14 0.67
CA CYS A 161 -1.73 -0.86 0.86
C CYS A 161 -2.40 -0.38 2.15
N ASP A 162 -3.53 0.32 2.03
CA ASP A 162 -4.34 0.74 3.16
C ASP A 162 -5.51 -0.23 3.34
N GLU A 163 -5.43 -1.08 4.36
CA GLU A 163 -6.42 -2.13 4.72
C GLU A 163 -6.82 -3.01 3.51
N PRO A 164 -5.87 -3.66 2.82
CA PRO A 164 -6.14 -4.34 1.54
C PRO A 164 -7.11 -5.53 1.66
N THR A 165 -7.41 -5.98 2.86
CA THR A 165 -8.35 -7.08 3.14
C THR A 165 -9.52 -6.66 4.03
N GLY A 166 -9.61 -5.40 4.44
CA GLY A 166 -10.55 -4.94 5.47
C GLY A 166 -12.05 -5.00 5.09
N ALA A 167 -12.36 -5.16 3.80
CA ALA A 167 -13.74 -5.28 3.29
C ALA A 167 -14.06 -6.71 2.79
N LEU A 168 -13.22 -7.71 3.11
CA LEU A 168 -13.32 -9.07 2.58
C LEU A 168 -13.57 -10.08 3.70
N ASP A 169 -14.18 -11.22 3.34
CA ASP A 169 -14.26 -12.37 4.23
C ASP A 169 -12.89 -13.04 4.43
N SER A 170 -12.75 -13.88 5.46
CA SER A 170 -11.47 -14.48 5.85
C SER A 170 -10.83 -15.32 4.74
N LYS A 171 -11.62 -16.07 3.95
CA LYS A 171 -11.12 -16.88 2.85
C LYS A 171 -10.55 -15.98 1.74
N THR A 172 -11.33 -15.00 1.31
CA THR A 172 -10.93 -14.04 0.28
C THR A 172 -9.73 -13.21 0.74
N SER A 173 -9.68 -12.82 2.03
CA SER A 173 -8.55 -12.12 2.64
C SER A 173 -7.25 -12.93 2.52
N ARG A 174 -7.31 -14.23 2.84
CA ARG A 174 -6.17 -15.14 2.66
C ARG A 174 -5.71 -15.20 1.20
N ASP A 175 -6.63 -15.34 0.26
CA ASP A 175 -6.31 -15.36 -1.17
C ASP A 175 -5.60 -14.08 -1.63
N ILE A 176 -6.02 -12.91 -1.14
CA ILE A 176 -5.37 -11.63 -1.42
C ILE A 176 -3.98 -11.56 -0.80
N LEU A 177 -3.79 -12.02 0.44
CA LEU A 177 -2.48 -12.03 1.09
C LEU A 177 -1.49 -12.96 0.39
N VAL A 178 -1.92 -14.16 -0.01
CA VAL A 178 -1.13 -15.08 -0.84
C VAL A 178 -0.74 -14.43 -2.17
N LEU A 179 -1.66 -13.68 -2.76
CA LEU A 179 -1.40 -12.95 -3.99
C LEU A 179 -0.35 -11.84 -3.79
N LEU A 180 -0.45 -11.04 -2.73
CA LEU A 180 0.54 -10.01 -2.40
C LEU A 180 1.93 -10.61 -2.14
N GLU A 181 1.99 -11.75 -1.44
CA GLU A 181 3.25 -12.48 -1.22
C GLU A 181 3.88 -12.94 -2.55
N LYS A 182 3.08 -13.52 -3.47
CA LYS A 182 3.52 -13.90 -4.81
C LYS A 182 4.02 -12.71 -5.64
N ILE A 183 3.31 -11.58 -5.58
CA ILE A 183 3.69 -10.33 -6.27
C ILE A 183 5.04 -9.83 -5.73
N ASN A 184 5.22 -9.79 -4.41
CA ASN A 184 6.48 -9.40 -3.80
C ASN A 184 7.64 -10.30 -4.25
N ALA A 185 7.43 -11.62 -4.26
CA ALA A 185 8.44 -12.58 -4.70
C ALA A 185 8.75 -12.47 -6.21
N LYS A 186 7.72 -12.24 -7.06
CA LYS A 186 7.88 -12.20 -8.52
C LYS A 186 8.52 -10.90 -9.01
N TYR A 187 8.09 -9.76 -8.49
CA TYR A 187 8.48 -8.44 -8.99
C TYR A 187 9.48 -7.70 -8.08
N GLY A 188 9.76 -8.22 -6.87
CA GLY A 188 10.65 -7.57 -5.91
C GLY A 188 10.10 -6.22 -5.38
N THR A 189 8.81 -5.96 -5.56
CA THR A 189 8.17 -4.70 -5.16
C THR A 189 8.20 -4.54 -3.64
N THR A 190 8.70 -3.42 -3.15
CA THR A 190 8.62 -3.08 -1.72
C THR A 190 7.17 -2.80 -1.34
N MET A 191 6.69 -3.31 -0.21
CA MET A 191 5.29 -3.14 0.20
C MET A 191 5.17 -2.60 1.61
N LEU A 192 4.31 -1.58 1.79
CA LEU A 192 3.82 -1.13 3.08
C LEU A 192 2.35 -1.48 3.20
N ILE A 193 2.00 -2.29 4.18
CA ILE A 193 0.64 -2.76 4.43
C ILE A 193 0.16 -2.17 5.76
N VAL A 194 -0.84 -1.31 5.72
CA VAL A 194 -1.55 -0.86 6.92
C VAL A 194 -2.70 -1.83 7.17
N THR A 195 -2.81 -2.34 8.38
CA THR A 195 -3.92 -3.22 8.77
C THR A 195 -4.11 -3.27 10.29
N HIS A 196 -5.33 -3.59 10.71
CA HIS A 196 -5.66 -3.92 12.09
C HIS A 196 -5.62 -5.43 12.37
N ASN A 197 -5.50 -6.28 11.33
CA ASN A 197 -5.39 -7.73 11.50
C ASN A 197 -4.00 -8.11 12.01
N ASN A 198 -3.97 -8.74 13.21
CA ASN A 198 -2.74 -9.09 13.90
C ASN A 198 -1.98 -10.24 13.25
N SER A 199 -2.64 -11.14 12.52
CA SER A 199 -2.00 -12.32 11.93
C SER A 199 -1.07 -11.96 10.78
N ILE A 200 -1.34 -10.86 10.06
CA ILE A 200 -0.55 -10.40 8.92
C ILE A 200 0.91 -10.10 9.30
N LYS A 201 1.19 -9.70 10.56
CA LYS A 201 2.56 -9.47 11.03
C LYS A 201 3.46 -10.68 10.85
N ASN A 202 2.92 -11.90 10.88
CA ASN A 202 3.71 -13.13 10.84
C ASN A 202 4.22 -13.48 9.43
N MET A 203 3.61 -12.93 8.35
CA MET A 203 4.00 -13.20 6.97
C MET A 203 4.99 -12.19 6.39
N VAL A 204 5.17 -11.05 7.02
CA VAL A 204 5.97 -9.94 6.49
C VAL A 204 7.41 -9.95 7.00
N HIS A 205 8.30 -9.25 6.31
CA HIS A 205 9.71 -9.13 6.71
C HIS A 205 9.88 -8.20 7.92
N LYS A 206 9.06 -7.14 8.00
CA LYS A 206 9.21 -6.08 8.99
C LYS A 206 7.85 -5.69 9.59
N VAL A 207 7.86 -5.39 10.88
CA VAL A 207 6.68 -4.99 11.64
C VAL A 207 6.93 -3.67 12.35
N ILE A 208 6.03 -2.72 12.15
CA ILE A 208 6.01 -1.41 12.80
C ILE A 208 4.71 -1.30 13.60
N PHE A 209 4.81 -1.02 14.90
CA PHE A 209 3.64 -0.72 15.73
C PHE A 209 3.56 0.77 15.99
N LEU A 210 2.46 1.36 15.52
CA LEU A 210 2.13 2.76 15.72
C LEU A 210 1.05 2.89 16.81
N LYS A 211 1.32 3.70 17.83
CA LYS A 211 0.37 4.04 18.90
C LYS A 211 0.45 5.52 19.20
N ASP A 212 -0.70 6.19 19.24
CA ASP A 212 -0.82 7.61 19.57
C ASP A 212 0.15 8.52 18.80
N GLY A 213 0.41 8.19 17.52
CA GLY A 213 1.30 8.94 16.64
C GLY A 213 2.80 8.66 16.82
N LEU A 214 3.17 7.66 17.61
CA LEU A 214 4.55 7.25 17.87
C LEU A 214 4.80 5.80 17.47
N VAL A 215 5.98 5.51 16.96
CA VAL A 215 6.44 4.12 16.77
C VAL A 215 6.87 3.57 18.12
N ILE A 216 6.16 2.55 18.59
CA ILE A 216 6.44 1.88 19.87
C ILE A 216 7.22 0.57 19.72
N LYS A 217 7.14 -0.06 18.53
CA LYS A 217 7.95 -1.23 18.16
C LYS A 217 8.28 -1.13 16.67
N ASP A 218 9.52 -1.47 16.33
CA ASP A 218 10.03 -1.56 14.96
C ASP A 218 11.04 -2.72 14.94
N TYR A 219 10.72 -3.82 14.24
CA TYR A 219 11.57 -5.00 14.21
C TYR A 219 11.42 -5.79 12.90
N GLU A 220 12.44 -6.57 12.57
CA GLU A 220 12.41 -7.55 11.48
C GLU A 220 12.05 -8.94 12.04
N ASN A 221 11.23 -9.69 11.28
CA ASN A 221 10.94 -11.07 11.59
C ASN A 221 12.14 -11.96 11.17
N GLU A 222 12.61 -12.77 12.07
CA GLU A 222 13.65 -13.78 11.79
C GLU A 222 13.10 -14.92 10.92
N THR A 223 11.84 -15.30 11.18
CA THR A 223 11.10 -16.34 10.44
C THR A 223 9.75 -15.79 10.01
N ARG A 224 9.29 -16.18 8.81
CA ARG A 224 7.98 -15.78 8.29
C ARG A 224 7.10 -17.01 8.07
N VAL A 225 5.82 -16.84 8.35
CA VAL A 225 4.79 -17.84 8.05
C VAL A 225 4.23 -17.53 6.66
N PRO A 226 4.13 -18.49 5.73
CA PRO A 226 3.48 -18.28 4.44
C PRO A 226 2.05 -17.74 4.61
N ALA A 227 1.63 -16.84 3.72
CA ALA A 227 0.29 -16.25 3.80
C ALA A 227 -0.84 -17.30 3.78
N ALA A 228 -0.62 -18.43 3.11
CA ALA A 228 -1.56 -19.56 3.04
C ALA A 228 -1.78 -20.25 4.40
N GLU A 229 -0.82 -20.16 5.31
CA GLU A 229 -0.82 -20.81 6.64
C GLU A 229 -1.23 -19.88 7.77
N LEU A 230 -1.58 -18.63 7.46
CA LEU A 230 -2.05 -17.68 8.48
C LEU A 230 -3.35 -18.16 9.12
N GLU A 231 -3.43 -18.09 10.43
CA GLU A 231 -4.64 -18.34 11.20
C GLU A 231 -5.32 -17.00 11.52
N ASP A 232 -6.61 -17.03 11.87
CA ASP A 232 -7.40 -15.87 12.37
C ASP A 232 -7.37 -14.62 11.46
N LEU A 233 -7.72 -14.79 10.19
CA LEU A 233 -7.90 -13.71 9.21
C LEU A 233 -9.32 -13.16 9.20
#